data_600d1560208a15ed9b226b206018707d
#
_entry.id   600d1560208a15ed9b226b206018707d
#
_cell.length_a   1.000
_cell.length_b   1.000
_cell.length_c   1.000
_cell.angle_alpha   90.00
_cell.angle_beta   90.00
_cell.angle_gamma   90.00
#
_symmetry.space_group_name_H-M   'P 1'
#
loop_
_entity.id
_entity.type
_entity.pdbx_description
1 polymer ?
#
loop_
_entity_poly.entity_id
_entity_poly.type
_entity_poly.pdbx_seq_one_letter_code
_entity_poly.pdbx_strand_id
1 'polypeptide(L)'
;MTATAVAGAVLAGSAACGTAEQLSAGSKLDKAFDQLGKKKTLSFELDLDTDVASLKALDAKSEPAPGDEIPDEAAELISDATITVSVQSKKPIEESGEKDFVGMAMKISNADGDLAEYRMIGDYAYVRADFDTIGRMAGSPAPAAEDLPPEAGALKSVLEGKWVKFNTKEMREAAAAGEEAEGGPAPEPTLDAKTQKKLADAVRAIIAREVDFKTADGEDGTEHITATAPFRTLITKLFGEIRPLTKDLPPGMELPTDKDLKDAPDTKVTADFTLKNGELTEVDVDLAALAENAQVKKLGLTLRMSDGTKPTAPADATELNPMELMEGFFGAAMTDDAEFSESDLADLDLAEDEL
;
A
#
# COMPACT_ATOMS: atom_id res chain seq x y z
N MET A 1 8.93 1.06 -9.22
CA MET A 1 8.08 0.15 -8.43
C MET A 1 8.11 -1.21 -9.10
N THR A 2 8.91 -2.12 -8.61
CA THR A 2 8.89 -3.50 -9.03
C THR A 2 7.79 -4.18 -8.24
N ALA A 3 6.63 -4.40 -8.86
CA ALA A 3 5.66 -5.36 -8.36
C ALA A 3 6.33 -6.73 -8.40
N THR A 4 6.91 -7.12 -7.27
CA THR A 4 7.45 -8.47 -7.12
C THR A 4 6.23 -9.38 -7.07
N ALA A 5 5.92 -10.02 -8.18
CA ALA A 5 5.03 -11.15 -8.22
C ALA A 5 5.69 -12.27 -7.40
N VAL A 6 5.41 -12.29 -6.10
CA VAL A 6 5.62 -13.49 -5.29
C VAL A 6 4.47 -14.42 -5.62
N ALA A 7 4.48 -14.94 -6.82
CA ALA A 7 3.53 -15.95 -7.25
C ALA A 7 4.04 -17.34 -6.88
N GLY A 8 3.22 -18.01 -6.16
CA GLY A 8 3.01 -19.39 -5.97
C GLY A 8 4.00 -20.41 -6.52
N ALA A 9 4.77 -20.97 -5.66
CA ALA A 9 5.25 -22.33 -5.72
C ALA A 9 5.52 -22.81 -4.29
N VAL A 10 4.55 -23.30 -3.61
CA VAL A 10 4.60 -23.71 -2.21
C VAL A 10 4.25 -25.20 -2.11
N LEU A 11 4.94 -25.89 -1.26
CA LEU A 11 4.58 -27.13 -0.58
C LEU A 11 4.75 -28.49 -1.29
N ALA A 12 5.45 -28.62 -2.38
CA ALA A 12 5.88 -29.95 -2.80
C ALA A 12 7.31 -30.25 -2.33
N GLY A 13 7.51 -30.53 -1.04
CA GLY A 13 8.85 -30.96 -0.64
C GLY A 13 9.25 -30.91 0.83
N SER A 14 8.33 -30.99 1.78
CA SER A 14 8.70 -31.27 3.17
C SER A 14 7.80 -32.33 3.78
N ALA A 15 8.17 -33.59 3.59
CA ALA A 15 7.65 -34.70 4.37
C ALA A 15 8.18 -34.60 5.81
N ALA A 16 7.59 -33.70 6.61
CA ALA A 16 7.78 -33.67 8.05
C ALA A 16 6.50 -33.14 8.70
N CYS A 17 5.68 -34.06 9.17
CA CYS A 17 4.62 -33.86 10.18
C CYS A 17 3.39 -33.01 9.83
N GLY A 18 3.03 -32.81 8.57
CA GLY A 18 1.71 -32.26 8.22
C GLY A 18 0.67 -33.38 8.11
N THR A 19 -0.56 -33.12 8.58
CA THR A 19 -1.70 -33.99 8.27
C THR A 19 -1.97 -33.97 6.77
N ALA A 20 -2.65 -35.00 6.23
CA ALA A 20 -3.04 -35.00 4.82
C ALA A 20 -3.88 -33.77 4.44
N GLU A 21 -4.64 -33.23 5.38
CA GLU A 21 -5.42 -32.00 5.25
C GLU A 21 -4.55 -30.77 5.06
N GLN A 22 -3.50 -30.58 5.89
CA GLN A 22 -2.56 -29.46 5.77
C GLN A 22 -1.85 -29.45 4.42
N LEU A 23 -1.38 -30.61 3.95
CA LEU A 23 -0.75 -30.74 2.63
C LEU A 23 -1.73 -30.44 1.50
N SER A 24 -2.99 -30.86 1.64
CA SER A 24 -4.04 -30.59 0.66
C SER A 24 -4.38 -29.08 0.61
N ALA A 25 -4.59 -28.44 1.77
CA ALA A 25 -4.89 -27.02 1.85
C ALA A 25 -3.78 -26.16 1.26
N GLY A 26 -2.53 -26.43 1.63
CA GLY A 26 -1.38 -25.74 1.08
C GLY A 26 -1.30 -25.88 -0.46
N SER A 27 -1.48 -27.09 -0.99
CA SER A 27 -1.46 -27.33 -2.44
C SER A 27 -2.60 -26.63 -3.20
N LYS A 28 -3.77 -26.45 -2.56
CA LYS A 28 -4.89 -25.71 -3.15
C LYS A 28 -4.58 -24.21 -3.21
N LEU A 29 -4.05 -23.65 -2.12
CA LEU A 29 -3.62 -22.24 -2.09
C LEU A 29 -2.54 -21.96 -3.12
N ASP A 30 -1.52 -22.83 -3.25
CA ASP A 30 -0.49 -22.70 -4.27
C ASP A 30 -1.08 -22.60 -5.68
N LYS A 31 -1.96 -23.54 -6.03
CA LYS A 31 -2.60 -23.53 -7.33
C LYS A 31 -3.44 -22.27 -7.56
N ALA A 32 -4.13 -21.78 -6.51
CA ALA A 32 -4.93 -20.57 -6.60
C ALA A 32 -4.05 -19.33 -6.82
N PHE A 33 -2.93 -19.20 -6.12
CA PHE A 33 -1.96 -18.13 -6.35
C PHE A 33 -1.29 -18.23 -7.73
N ASP A 34 -0.92 -19.43 -8.17
CA ASP A 34 -0.38 -19.65 -9.53
C ASP A 34 -1.39 -19.22 -10.61
N GLN A 35 -2.69 -19.44 -10.39
CA GLN A 35 -3.73 -18.99 -11.32
C GLN A 35 -3.82 -17.45 -11.36
N LEU A 36 -3.73 -16.77 -10.22
CA LEU A 36 -3.65 -15.30 -10.17
C LEU A 36 -2.43 -14.78 -10.93
N GLY A 37 -1.27 -15.40 -10.74
CA GLY A 37 -0.02 -15.04 -11.43
C GLY A 37 -0.11 -15.16 -12.97
N LYS A 38 -0.89 -16.10 -13.50
CA LYS A 38 -1.12 -16.29 -14.93
C LYS A 38 -2.07 -15.28 -15.58
N LYS A 39 -2.82 -14.53 -14.79
CA LYS A 39 -3.71 -13.47 -15.30
C LYS A 39 -2.86 -12.32 -15.87
N LYS A 40 -3.38 -11.65 -16.91
CA LYS A 40 -2.77 -10.44 -17.49
C LYS A 40 -3.40 -9.16 -16.96
N THR A 41 -4.60 -9.27 -16.40
CA THR A 41 -5.32 -8.19 -15.75
C THR A 41 -5.82 -8.73 -14.43
N LEU A 42 -5.62 -7.98 -13.36
CA LEU A 42 -6.04 -8.33 -12.02
C LEU A 42 -6.47 -7.07 -11.27
N SER A 43 -7.56 -7.17 -10.53
CA SER A 43 -7.97 -6.14 -9.58
C SER A 43 -8.01 -6.71 -8.18
N PHE A 44 -7.56 -5.90 -7.23
CA PHE A 44 -7.74 -6.14 -5.80
C PHE A 44 -8.56 -5.02 -5.21
N GLU A 45 -9.40 -5.37 -4.28
CA GLU A 45 -10.14 -4.44 -3.44
C GLU A 45 -9.74 -4.74 -2.00
N LEU A 46 -9.21 -3.74 -1.31
CA LEU A 46 -8.77 -3.83 0.07
C LEU A 46 -9.67 -2.99 0.94
N ASP A 47 -10.30 -3.63 1.91
CA ASP A 47 -11.12 -3.00 2.95
C ASP A 47 -10.46 -3.19 4.32
N LEU A 48 -10.49 -2.16 5.13
CA LEU A 48 -10.17 -2.26 6.55
C LEU A 48 -11.44 -2.63 7.32
N ASP A 49 -11.52 -3.87 7.77
CA ASP A 49 -12.65 -4.33 8.59
C ASP A 49 -12.51 -3.83 10.03
N THR A 50 -12.95 -2.60 10.28
CA THR A 50 -12.84 -1.92 11.57
C THR A 50 -14.08 -1.07 11.86
N ASP A 51 -14.08 -0.36 12.97
CA ASP A 51 -15.06 0.66 13.32
C ASP A 51 -14.38 1.87 13.98
N VAL A 52 -15.09 3.00 14.03
CA VAL A 52 -14.59 4.27 14.61
C VAL A 52 -14.09 4.07 16.04
N ALA A 53 -14.79 3.28 16.85
CA ALA A 53 -14.41 3.05 18.24
C ALA A 53 -13.09 2.29 18.36
N SER A 54 -12.88 1.29 17.49
CA SER A 54 -11.64 0.53 17.43
C SER A 54 -10.46 1.38 16.94
N LEU A 55 -10.66 2.22 15.93
CA LEU A 55 -9.63 3.17 15.45
C LEU A 55 -9.24 4.16 16.53
N LYS A 56 -10.21 4.77 17.21
CA LYS A 56 -9.95 5.70 18.31
C LYS A 56 -9.26 5.03 19.51
N ALA A 57 -9.56 3.76 19.77
CA ALA A 57 -8.89 3.00 20.81
C ALA A 57 -7.42 2.70 20.47
N LEU A 58 -7.11 2.44 19.18
CA LEU A 58 -5.73 2.31 18.70
C LEU A 58 -4.98 3.62 18.79
N ASP A 59 -5.59 4.70 18.34
CA ASP A 59 -5.04 6.05 18.39
C ASP A 59 -4.68 6.44 19.83
N ALA A 60 -5.63 6.33 20.75
CA ALA A 60 -5.40 6.62 22.17
C ALA A 60 -4.26 5.81 22.78
N LYS A 61 -4.01 4.58 22.28
CA LYS A 61 -2.90 3.73 22.75
C LYS A 61 -1.54 4.21 22.22
N SER A 62 -1.50 4.88 21.09
CA SER A 62 -0.26 5.47 20.54
C SER A 62 0.21 6.69 21.34
N GLU A 63 -0.61 7.17 22.30
CA GLU A 63 -0.35 8.34 23.13
C GLU A 63 -0.03 9.58 22.27
N PRO A 64 -0.90 9.96 21.32
CA PRO A 64 -0.65 11.10 20.44
C PRO A 64 -0.49 12.39 21.27
N ALA A 65 0.27 13.35 20.77
CA ALA A 65 0.35 14.66 21.39
C ALA A 65 -1.04 15.34 21.35
N PRO A 66 -1.35 16.23 22.34
CA PRO A 66 -2.61 16.95 22.33
C PRO A 66 -2.84 17.71 21.02
N GLY A 67 -3.90 17.36 20.30
CA GLY A 67 -4.23 17.93 19.00
C GLY A 67 -3.81 17.06 17.79
N ASP A 68 -3.07 15.98 18.02
CA ASP A 68 -2.67 15.02 16.97
C ASP A 68 -3.60 13.79 16.97
N GLU A 69 -4.64 13.75 17.80
CA GLU A 69 -5.60 12.67 17.84
C GLU A 69 -6.39 12.59 16.51
N ILE A 70 -6.68 11.38 16.06
CA ILE A 70 -7.50 11.18 14.86
C ILE A 70 -8.88 11.81 15.05
N PRO A 71 -9.30 12.81 14.23
CA PRO A 71 -10.64 13.38 14.28
C PRO A 71 -11.73 12.33 14.01
N ASP A 72 -12.94 12.57 14.51
CA ASP A 72 -14.05 11.61 14.33
C ASP A 72 -14.38 11.40 12.84
N GLU A 73 -14.42 12.49 12.06
CA GLU A 73 -14.65 12.43 10.61
C GLU A 73 -13.56 11.63 9.88
N ALA A 74 -12.30 11.77 10.30
CA ALA A 74 -11.19 10.99 9.73
C ALA A 74 -11.31 9.50 10.10
N ALA A 75 -11.70 9.19 11.34
CA ALA A 75 -11.92 7.82 11.78
C ALA A 75 -13.11 7.16 11.04
N GLU A 76 -14.22 7.88 10.82
CA GLU A 76 -15.35 7.41 10.03
C GLU A 76 -14.90 7.06 8.60
N LEU A 77 -14.17 7.96 7.97
CA LEU A 77 -13.73 7.76 6.61
C LEU A 77 -12.72 6.60 6.47
N ILE A 78 -11.77 6.47 7.41
CA ILE A 78 -10.82 5.35 7.41
C ILE A 78 -11.55 4.02 7.59
N SER A 79 -12.60 3.98 8.45
CA SER A 79 -13.36 2.76 8.68
C SER A 79 -14.18 2.32 7.47
N ASP A 80 -14.57 3.26 6.59
CA ASP A 80 -15.40 3.01 5.42
C ASP A 80 -14.60 3.03 4.10
N ALA A 81 -13.27 3.24 4.20
CA ALA A 81 -12.43 3.36 3.02
C ALA A 81 -12.18 2.01 2.34
N THR A 82 -12.38 2.00 1.03
CA THR A 82 -12.02 0.90 0.14
C THR A 82 -10.92 1.36 -0.81
N ILE A 83 -9.85 0.58 -0.92
CA ILE A 83 -8.78 0.81 -1.88
C ILE A 83 -8.89 -0.23 -3.00
N THR A 84 -9.16 0.22 -4.21
CA THR A 84 -9.18 -0.63 -5.40
C THR A 84 -7.91 -0.42 -6.21
N VAL A 85 -7.20 -1.49 -6.53
CA VAL A 85 -6.03 -1.47 -7.42
C VAL A 85 -6.30 -2.39 -8.60
N SER A 86 -6.09 -1.88 -9.82
CA SER A 86 -6.18 -2.66 -11.04
C SER A 86 -4.87 -2.57 -11.81
N VAL A 87 -4.39 -3.70 -12.28
CA VAL A 87 -3.12 -3.79 -13.02
C VAL A 87 -3.35 -4.54 -14.33
N GLN A 88 -2.74 -4.07 -15.41
CA GLN A 88 -2.71 -4.76 -16.69
C GLN A 88 -1.29 -4.92 -17.21
N SER A 89 -0.98 -6.10 -17.71
CA SER A 89 0.29 -6.42 -18.35
C SER A 89 0.11 -7.09 -19.71
N LYS A 90 1.16 -7.02 -20.54
CA LYS A 90 1.24 -7.71 -21.83
C LYS A 90 1.39 -9.22 -21.67
N LYS A 91 2.07 -9.66 -20.61
CA LYS A 91 2.35 -11.05 -20.25
C LYS A 91 1.60 -11.43 -18.98
N PRO A 92 1.57 -12.70 -18.58
CA PRO A 92 1.17 -13.11 -17.24
C PRO A 92 1.88 -12.26 -16.18
N ILE A 93 1.18 -11.88 -15.11
CA ILE A 93 1.73 -10.98 -14.07
C ILE A 93 3.01 -11.56 -13.44
N GLU A 94 3.06 -12.88 -13.25
CA GLU A 94 4.22 -13.61 -12.73
C GLU A 94 5.47 -13.55 -13.63
N GLU A 95 5.28 -13.33 -14.94
CA GLU A 95 6.35 -13.22 -15.94
C GLU A 95 6.65 -11.78 -16.34
N SER A 96 5.93 -10.80 -15.76
CA SER A 96 5.97 -9.40 -16.19
C SER A 96 7.04 -8.63 -15.44
N GLY A 97 7.89 -7.94 -16.20
CA GLY A 97 8.76 -6.89 -15.71
C GLY A 97 8.17 -5.50 -15.97
N GLU A 98 8.88 -4.46 -15.57
CA GLU A 98 8.47 -3.05 -15.72
C GLU A 98 8.01 -2.70 -17.14
N LYS A 99 8.73 -3.21 -18.18
CA LYS A 99 8.43 -2.95 -19.60
C LYS A 99 7.18 -3.68 -20.11
N ASP A 100 6.67 -4.65 -19.37
CA ASP A 100 5.50 -5.43 -19.75
C ASP A 100 4.21 -4.80 -19.21
N PHE A 101 4.28 -3.85 -18.27
CA PHE A 101 3.11 -3.13 -17.77
C PHE A 101 2.47 -2.28 -18.87
N VAL A 102 1.14 -2.36 -18.95
CA VAL A 102 0.30 -1.60 -19.89
C VAL A 102 -0.34 -0.43 -19.17
N GLY A 103 -0.80 -0.65 -17.95
CA GLY A 103 -1.40 0.36 -17.11
C GLY A 103 -1.71 -0.14 -15.72
N MET A 104 -1.88 0.81 -14.82
CA MET A 104 -2.31 0.61 -13.43
C MET A 104 -3.33 1.68 -13.08
N ALA A 105 -4.31 1.32 -12.27
CA ALA A 105 -5.22 2.27 -11.64
C ALA A 105 -5.30 1.95 -10.14
N MET A 106 -5.31 2.97 -9.32
CA MET A 106 -5.59 2.90 -7.89
C MET A 106 -6.69 3.91 -7.58
N LYS A 107 -7.67 3.47 -6.80
CA LYS A 107 -8.79 4.29 -6.38
C LYS A 107 -9.02 4.11 -4.89
N ILE A 108 -9.24 5.20 -4.19
CA ILE A 108 -9.69 5.25 -2.81
C ILE A 108 -11.12 5.78 -2.85
N SER A 109 -12.05 5.05 -2.28
CA SER A 109 -13.47 5.40 -2.22
C SER A 109 -14.04 5.06 -0.84
N ASN A 110 -15.17 5.64 -0.51
CA ASN A 110 -16.00 5.30 0.63
C ASN A 110 -17.47 5.18 0.20
N ALA A 111 -18.40 5.09 1.16
CA ALA A 111 -19.83 5.04 0.90
C ALA A 111 -20.37 6.26 0.14
N ASP A 112 -19.75 7.44 0.28
CA ASP A 112 -20.17 8.70 -0.33
C ASP A 112 -19.62 8.90 -1.75
N GLY A 113 -18.55 8.20 -2.12
CA GLY A 113 -17.97 8.27 -3.47
C GLY A 113 -16.47 8.06 -3.56
N ASP A 114 -15.90 8.46 -4.71
CA ASP A 114 -14.47 8.36 -4.98
C ASP A 114 -13.73 9.55 -4.35
N LEU A 115 -12.79 9.30 -3.45
CA LEU A 115 -11.97 10.31 -2.77
C LEU A 115 -10.73 10.68 -3.57
N ALA A 116 -10.06 9.68 -4.12
CA ALA A 116 -8.88 9.88 -4.93
C ALA A 116 -8.74 8.77 -5.96
N GLU A 117 -8.23 9.10 -7.12
CA GLU A 117 -7.93 8.12 -8.15
C GLU A 117 -6.62 8.49 -8.85
N TYR A 118 -5.76 7.49 -9.00
CA TYR A 118 -4.51 7.55 -9.72
C TYR A 118 -4.52 6.52 -10.85
N ARG A 119 -4.08 6.91 -12.06
CA ARG A 119 -3.88 5.97 -13.16
C ARG A 119 -2.53 6.20 -13.81
N MET A 120 -1.86 5.14 -14.17
CA MET A 120 -0.64 5.19 -14.99
C MET A 120 -0.90 4.43 -16.27
N ILE A 121 -0.85 5.12 -17.41
CA ILE A 121 -1.12 4.57 -18.74
C ILE A 121 -0.01 4.99 -19.69
N GLY A 122 0.83 4.04 -20.08
CA GLY A 122 2.01 4.35 -20.89
C GLY A 122 2.97 5.30 -20.15
N ASP A 123 3.29 6.41 -20.76
CA ASP A 123 4.20 7.43 -20.21
C ASP A 123 3.49 8.51 -19.40
N TYR A 124 2.18 8.40 -19.17
CA TYR A 124 1.38 9.40 -18.45
C TYR A 124 0.83 8.86 -17.13
N ALA A 125 0.91 9.69 -16.10
CA ALA A 125 0.15 9.55 -14.88
C ALA A 125 -1.03 10.52 -14.88
N TYR A 126 -2.15 10.04 -14.37
CA TYR A 126 -3.41 10.75 -14.24
C TYR A 126 -3.83 10.74 -12.79
N VAL A 127 -4.27 11.87 -12.27
CA VAL A 127 -4.68 12.03 -10.87
C VAL A 127 -5.97 12.84 -10.82
N ARG A 128 -6.85 12.47 -9.91
CA ARG A 128 -7.96 13.30 -9.41
C ARG A 128 -8.16 13.04 -7.93
N ALA A 129 -8.63 14.02 -7.18
CA ALA A 129 -8.97 13.88 -5.77
C ALA A 129 -10.10 14.84 -5.40
N ASP A 130 -10.91 14.44 -4.42
CA ASP A 130 -11.90 15.28 -3.75
C ASP A 130 -11.23 16.02 -2.59
N PHE A 131 -10.63 17.16 -2.91
CA PHE A 131 -9.90 17.97 -1.92
C PHE A 131 -10.81 18.59 -0.87
N ASP A 132 -12.08 18.81 -1.18
CA ASP A 132 -13.06 19.33 -0.21
C ASP A 132 -13.31 18.30 0.90
N THR A 133 -13.51 17.04 0.52
CA THR A 133 -13.69 15.96 1.49
C THR A 133 -12.39 15.68 2.23
N ILE A 134 -11.26 15.56 1.54
CA ILE A 134 -9.95 15.30 2.15
C ILE A 134 -9.55 16.42 3.13
N GLY A 135 -9.76 17.68 2.74
CA GLY A 135 -9.45 18.84 3.58
C GLY A 135 -10.30 18.91 4.86
N ARG A 136 -11.61 18.61 4.74
CA ARG A 136 -12.49 18.52 5.92
C ARG A 136 -12.01 17.45 6.89
N MET A 137 -11.57 16.30 6.40
CA MET A 137 -11.03 15.20 7.22
C MET A 137 -9.73 15.57 7.92
N ALA A 138 -8.85 16.30 7.22
CA ALA A 138 -7.60 16.79 7.79
C ALA A 138 -7.81 17.95 8.77
N GLY A 139 -9.05 18.40 9.01
CA GLY A 139 -9.34 19.57 9.81
C GLY A 139 -8.85 20.90 9.20
N SER A 140 -8.45 20.88 7.94
CA SER A 140 -7.90 22.00 7.19
C SER A 140 -8.58 22.08 5.82
N PRO A 141 -9.72 22.80 5.69
CA PRO A 141 -10.45 22.91 4.45
C PRO A 141 -9.54 23.38 3.31
N ALA A 142 -9.65 22.73 2.15
CA ALA A 142 -8.92 23.16 0.98
C ALA A 142 -9.37 24.58 0.56
N PRO A 143 -8.46 25.41 0.01
CA PRO A 143 -8.85 26.69 -0.56
C PRO A 143 -9.84 26.51 -1.70
N ALA A 144 -10.83 27.38 -1.83
CA ALA A 144 -11.76 27.29 -2.93
C ALA A 144 -11.05 27.57 -4.26
N ALA A 145 -11.37 26.80 -5.29
CA ALA A 145 -10.75 26.97 -6.61
C ALA A 145 -10.98 28.37 -7.20
N GLU A 146 -12.07 29.03 -6.81
CA GLU A 146 -12.41 30.41 -7.22
C GLU A 146 -11.55 31.49 -6.55
N ASP A 147 -10.94 31.19 -5.39
CA ASP A 147 -10.04 32.12 -4.67
C ASP A 147 -8.62 32.13 -5.27
N LEU A 148 -8.32 31.19 -6.14
CA LEU A 148 -7.02 31.14 -6.79
C LEU A 148 -6.90 32.15 -7.92
N PRO A 149 -5.70 32.75 -8.10
CA PRO A 149 -5.44 33.66 -9.21
C PRO A 149 -5.62 32.98 -10.58
N PRO A 150 -5.97 33.71 -11.64
CA PRO A 150 -6.21 33.14 -12.97
C PRO A 150 -5.02 32.34 -13.52
N GLU A 151 -3.81 32.69 -13.11
CA GLU A 151 -2.55 32.04 -13.50
C GLU A 151 -2.41 30.61 -12.91
N ALA A 152 -3.15 30.30 -11.86
CA ALA A 152 -3.15 28.99 -11.21
C ALA A 152 -4.05 27.95 -11.91
N GLY A 153 -4.28 28.08 -13.21
CA GLY A 153 -5.25 27.30 -13.99
C GLY A 153 -5.16 25.78 -13.83
N ALA A 154 -3.96 25.24 -13.74
CA ALA A 154 -3.74 23.83 -13.53
C ALA A 154 -4.11 23.40 -12.09
N LEU A 155 -3.70 24.18 -11.06
CA LEU A 155 -4.04 23.97 -9.67
C LEU A 155 -5.55 24.07 -9.43
N LYS A 156 -6.21 24.99 -10.12
CA LYS A 156 -7.66 25.12 -10.09
C LYS A 156 -8.36 23.83 -10.52
N SER A 157 -7.91 23.21 -11.62
CA SER A 157 -8.44 21.91 -12.07
C SER A 157 -8.25 20.80 -11.03
N VAL A 158 -7.12 20.83 -10.33
CA VAL A 158 -6.84 19.89 -9.22
C VAL A 158 -7.85 20.06 -8.09
N LEU A 159 -8.04 21.32 -7.62
CA LEU A 159 -9.00 21.60 -6.52
C LEU A 159 -10.46 21.38 -6.92
N GLU A 160 -10.81 21.55 -8.18
CA GLU A 160 -12.14 21.21 -8.70
C GLU A 160 -12.39 19.69 -8.85
N GLY A 161 -11.45 18.84 -8.44
CA GLY A 161 -11.55 17.38 -8.54
C GLY A 161 -11.55 16.86 -9.98
N LYS A 162 -11.06 17.65 -10.94
CA LYS A 162 -10.94 17.25 -12.34
C LYS A 162 -9.72 16.37 -12.56
N TRP A 163 -9.76 15.57 -13.63
CA TRP A 163 -8.59 14.80 -14.03
C TRP A 163 -7.47 15.71 -14.51
N VAL A 164 -6.31 15.47 -13.96
CA VAL A 164 -5.05 16.08 -14.40
C VAL A 164 -4.08 14.98 -14.81
N LYS A 165 -3.21 15.28 -15.77
CA LYS A 165 -2.20 14.32 -16.26
C LYS A 165 -0.84 14.99 -16.35
N PHE A 166 0.22 14.21 -16.16
CA PHE A 166 1.59 14.63 -16.35
C PHE A 166 2.43 13.53 -16.98
N ASN A 167 3.44 13.93 -17.73
CA ASN A 167 4.37 13.01 -18.37
C ASN A 167 5.39 12.53 -17.34
N THR A 168 5.44 11.22 -17.09
CA THR A 168 6.34 10.63 -16.08
C THR A 168 7.81 10.68 -16.50
N LYS A 169 8.12 10.78 -17.79
CA LYS A 169 9.50 10.96 -18.26
C LYS A 169 9.98 12.39 -18.01
N GLU A 170 9.16 13.36 -18.35
CA GLU A 170 9.48 14.77 -18.10
C GLU A 170 9.66 15.05 -16.61
N MET A 171 8.83 14.44 -15.75
CA MET A 171 9.00 14.52 -14.30
C MET A 171 10.34 13.92 -13.83
N ARG A 172 10.71 12.76 -14.36
CA ARG A 172 12.01 12.14 -14.00
C ARG A 172 13.19 12.97 -14.50
N GLU A 173 13.08 13.53 -15.69
CA GLU A 173 14.11 14.42 -16.26
C GLU A 173 14.22 15.72 -15.45
N ALA A 174 13.09 16.31 -15.05
CA ALA A 174 13.07 17.50 -14.21
C ALA A 174 13.63 17.23 -12.80
N ALA A 175 13.26 16.10 -12.18
CA ALA A 175 13.81 15.67 -10.90
C ALA A 175 15.33 15.42 -11.00
N ALA A 176 15.79 14.73 -12.05
CA ALA A 176 17.23 14.48 -12.26
C ALA A 176 18.01 15.78 -12.48
N ALA A 177 17.43 16.78 -13.16
CA ALA A 177 18.05 18.09 -13.34
C ALA A 177 18.15 18.90 -12.02
N GLY A 178 17.18 18.69 -11.10
CA GLY A 178 17.23 19.28 -9.75
C GLY A 178 18.23 18.59 -8.81
N GLU A 179 18.43 17.29 -8.97
CA GLU A 179 19.28 16.46 -8.12
C GLU A 179 20.77 16.43 -8.55
N GLU A 180 21.13 16.91 -9.74
CA GLU A 180 22.55 17.13 -10.12
C GLU A 180 23.25 18.13 -9.17
N ALA A 181 22.47 18.86 -8.35
CA ALA A 181 23.00 19.75 -7.32
C ALA A 181 23.32 19.04 -5.97
N GLU A 182 22.74 17.85 -5.69
CA GLU A 182 22.85 17.15 -4.40
C GLU A 182 23.07 15.62 -4.52
N GLY A 183 23.85 15.15 -5.48
CA GLY A 183 24.18 13.71 -5.57
C GLY A 183 22.97 12.84 -5.87
N GLY A 184 22.72 12.59 -7.16
CA GLY A 184 21.53 11.93 -7.71
C GLY A 184 21.12 10.61 -7.03
N PRO A 185 19.85 10.18 -7.17
CA PRO A 185 19.33 8.99 -6.53
C PRO A 185 20.15 7.76 -6.92
N ALA A 186 20.62 7.06 -5.91
CA ALA A 186 21.18 5.74 -6.13
C ALA A 186 20.13 4.86 -6.84
N PRO A 187 20.52 4.03 -7.82
CA PRO A 187 19.59 3.11 -8.47
C PRO A 187 18.87 2.31 -7.39
N GLU A 188 17.52 2.26 -7.48
CA GLU A 188 16.71 1.50 -6.53
C GLU A 188 17.28 0.08 -6.44
N PRO A 189 17.70 -0.38 -5.26
CA PRO A 189 18.27 -1.71 -5.11
C PRO A 189 17.16 -2.72 -5.40
N THR A 190 17.27 -3.40 -6.52
CA THR A 190 16.42 -4.53 -6.87
C THR A 190 17.09 -5.80 -6.39
N LEU A 191 16.39 -6.58 -5.58
CA LEU A 191 16.87 -7.91 -5.19
C LEU A 191 17.13 -8.76 -6.44
N ASP A 192 18.32 -9.35 -6.54
CA ASP A 192 18.61 -10.27 -7.64
C ASP A 192 17.70 -11.51 -7.60
N ALA A 193 17.47 -12.14 -8.74
CA ALA A 193 16.55 -13.28 -8.88
C ALA A 193 16.91 -14.46 -7.94
N LYS A 194 18.19 -14.65 -7.61
CA LYS A 194 18.64 -15.69 -6.70
C LYS A 194 18.27 -15.38 -5.26
N THR A 195 18.40 -14.14 -4.86
CA THR A 195 18.02 -13.64 -3.53
C THR A 195 16.50 -13.67 -3.36
N GLN A 196 15.74 -13.24 -4.38
CA GLN A 196 14.27 -13.36 -4.42
C GLN A 196 13.83 -14.81 -4.25
N LYS A 197 14.46 -15.74 -4.99
CA LYS A 197 14.14 -17.17 -4.86
C LYS A 197 14.45 -17.71 -3.48
N LYS A 198 15.60 -17.38 -2.90
CA LYS A 198 15.95 -17.82 -1.53
C LYS A 198 14.93 -17.31 -0.50
N LEU A 199 14.54 -16.05 -0.60
CA LEU A 199 13.54 -15.46 0.28
C LEU A 199 12.20 -16.16 0.14
N ALA A 200 11.74 -16.39 -1.08
CA ALA A 200 10.52 -17.13 -1.34
C ALA A 200 10.56 -18.57 -0.77
N ASP A 201 11.66 -19.28 -0.96
CA ASP A 201 11.84 -20.64 -0.42
C ASP A 201 11.86 -20.65 1.13
N ALA A 202 12.48 -19.64 1.75
CA ALA A 202 12.52 -19.48 3.21
C ALA A 202 11.12 -19.17 3.79
N VAL A 203 10.39 -18.23 3.18
CA VAL A 203 9.00 -17.91 3.56
C VAL A 203 8.11 -19.14 3.49
N ARG A 204 8.22 -19.92 2.42
CA ARG A 204 7.51 -21.21 2.25
C ARG A 204 7.81 -22.17 3.40
N ALA A 205 9.09 -22.35 3.71
CA ALA A 205 9.50 -23.26 4.77
C ALA A 205 8.99 -22.83 6.15
N ILE A 206 8.88 -21.52 6.39
CA ILE A 206 8.29 -20.97 7.61
C ILE A 206 6.79 -21.25 7.65
N ILE A 207 6.06 -20.95 6.59
CA ILE A 207 4.62 -21.20 6.48
C ILE A 207 4.32 -22.69 6.71
N ALA A 208 5.06 -23.57 6.05
CA ALA A 208 4.86 -25.02 6.19
C ALA A 208 5.06 -25.55 7.62
N ARG A 209 5.83 -24.86 8.46
CA ARG A 209 6.13 -25.29 9.84
C ARG A 209 5.30 -24.62 10.89
N GLU A 210 4.92 -23.36 10.68
CA GLU A 210 4.33 -22.50 11.72
C GLU A 210 2.85 -22.23 11.50
N VAL A 211 2.30 -22.56 10.32
CA VAL A 211 0.91 -22.29 9.99
C VAL A 211 0.09 -23.59 10.03
N ASP A 212 -0.97 -23.58 10.81
CA ASP A 212 -1.96 -24.65 10.84
C ASP A 212 -3.08 -24.33 9.85
N PHE A 213 -3.38 -25.25 8.94
CA PHE A 213 -4.45 -25.11 7.94
C PHE A 213 -5.65 -25.98 8.29
N LYS A 214 -6.85 -25.45 8.06
CA LYS A 214 -8.11 -26.18 8.09
C LYS A 214 -8.89 -25.88 6.82
N THR A 215 -9.61 -26.85 6.31
CA THR A 215 -10.47 -26.69 5.12
C THR A 215 -11.93 -26.91 5.50
N ALA A 216 -12.81 -26.15 4.87
CA ALA A 216 -14.25 -26.31 4.98
C ALA A 216 -14.87 -26.10 3.60
N ASP A 217 -15.80 -26.97 3.21
CA ASP A 217 -16.58 -26.80 1.99
C ASP A 217 -17.68 -25.77 2.23
N GLY A 218 -17.80 -24.82 1.32
CA GLY A 218 -18.89 -23.86 1.26
C GLY A 218 -19.95 -24.25 0.23
N GLU A 219 -20.87 -23.35 -0.03
CA GLU A 219 -21.91 -23.53 -1.04
C GLU A 219 -21.43 -23.13 -2.44
N ASP A 220 -22.07 -23.64 -3.48
CA ASP A 220 -21.85 -23.25 -4.90
C ASP A 220 -20.37 -23.32 -5.40
N GLY A 221 -19.64 -24.36 -4.98
CA GLY A 221 -18.25 -24.57 -5.37
C GLY A 221 -17.25 -23.66 -4.65
N THR A 222 -17.68 -23.04 -3.57
CA THR A 222 -16.83 -22.28 -2.66
C THR A 222 -16.12 -23.23 -1.69
N GLU A 223 -14.88 -22.96 -1.39
CA GLU A 223 -14.09 -23.65 -0.38
C GLU A 223 -13.38 -22.60 0.50
N HIS A 224 -13.36 -22.83 1.80
CA HIS A 224 -12.68 -21.97 2.77
C HIS A 224 -11.44 -22.69 3.31
N ILE A 225 -10.32 -21.98 3.35
CA ILE A 225 -9.07 -22.46 3.94
C ILE A 225 -8.67 -21.46 5.02
N THR A 226 -8.79 -21.89 6.28
CA THR A 226 -8.36 -21.09 7.42
C THR A 226 -6.91 -21.40 7.75
N ALA A 227 -6.04 -20.39 7.75
CA ALA A 227 -4.65 -20.46 8.17
C ALA A 227 -4.47 -19.76 9.53
N THR A 228 -3.93 -20.45 10.51
CA THR A 228 -3.67 -19.89 11.85
C THR A 228 -2.20 -20.04 12.22
N ALA A 229 -1.58 -18.98 12.69
CA ALA A 229 -0.18 -18.97 13.07
C ALA A 229 0.08 -18.17 14.35
N PRO A 230 1.08 -18.55 15.18
CA PRO A 230 1.54 -17.73 16.30
C PRO A 230 2.31 -16.53 15.74
N PHE A 231 1.75 -15.32 15.89
CA PHE A 231 2.22 -14.09 15.25
C PHE A 231 3.69 -13.79 15.55
N ARG A 232 4.06 -13.73 16.85
CA ARG A 232 5.45 -13.44 17.27
C ARG A 232 6.44 -14.42 16.65
N THR A 233 6.12 -15.72 16.66
CA THR A 233 6.99 -16.75 16.07
C THR A 233 7.14 -16.56 14.57
N LEU A 234 6.02 -16.27 13.87
CA LEU A 234 6.00 -16.08 12.43
C LEU A 234 6.88 -14.90 12.02
N ILE A 235 6.67 -13.71 12.61
CA ILE A 235 7.45 -12.51 12.29
C ILE A 235 8.93 -12.66 12.68
N THR A 236 9.24 -13.27 13.83
CA THR A 236 10.62 -13.49 14.27
C THR A 236 11.38 -14.34 13.27
N LYS A 237 10.77 -15.42 12.79
CA LYS A 237 11.39 -16.28 11.78
C LYS A 237 11.51 -15.60 10.43
N LEU A 238 10.48 -14.86 10.00
CA LEU A 238 10.48 -14.11 8.76
C LEU A 238 11.61 -13.07 8.73
N PHE A 239 11.70 -12.23 9.76
CA PHE A 239 12.76 -11.22 9.84
C PHE A 239 14.15 -11.85 10.03
N GLY A 240 14.23 -13.01 10.66
CA GLY A 240 15.48 -13.79 10.75
C GLY A 240 16.02 -14.19 9.37
N GLU A 241 15.16 -14.51 8.42
CA GLU A 241 15.54 -14.82 7.03
C GLU A 241 15.80 -13.57 6.17
N ILE A 242 15.13 -12.45 6.47
CA ILE A 242 15.30 -11.19 5.74
C ILE A 242 16.59 -10.46 6.14
N ARG A 243 16.98 -10.46 7.43
CA ARG A 243 18.16 -9.75 7.95
C ARG A 243 19.48 -10.03 7.21
N PRO A 244 19.81 -11.28 6.83
CA PRO A 244 21.02 -11.53 6.05
C PRO A 244 21.02 -10.84 4.68
N LEU A 245 19.84 -10.41 4.20
CA LEU A 245 19.62 -9.76 2.91
C LEU A 245 19.57 -8.22 2.99
N THR A 246 19.78 -7.65 4.20
CA THR A 246 19.68 -6.19 4.42
C THR A 246 20.64 -5.35 3.58
N LYS A 247 21.76 -5.93 3.12
CA LYS A 247 22.70 -5.25 2.23
C LYS A 247 22.10 -4.94 0.85
N ASP A 248 21.06 -5.68 0.49
CA ASP A 248 20.36 -5.59 -0.79
C ASP A 248 19.03 -4.83 -0.67
N LEU A 249 18.72 -4.28 0.53
CA LEU A 249 17.51 -3.48 0.77
C LEU A 249 17.76 -2.00 0.47
N PRO A 250 16.70 -1.24 0.12
CA PRO A 250 16.77 0.20 -0.07
C PRO A 250 17.34 0.94 1.14
N PRO A 251 18.16 1.99 0.95
CA PRO A 251 18.63 2.83 2.06
C PRO A 251 17.43 3.43 2.81
N GLY A 252 17.51 3.46 4.14
CA GLY A 252 16.43 3.98 5.00
C GLY A 252 15.37 2.96 5.42
N MET A 253 15.44 1.70 4.95
CA MET A 253 14.58 0.64 5.43
C MET A 253 15.16 -0.01 6.68
N GLU A 254 14.71 0.43 7.86
CA GLU A 254 15.08 -0.18 9.13
C GLU A 254 14.21 -1.41 9.41
N LEU A 255 14.87 -2.54 9.69
CA LEU A 255 14.16 -3.75 10.12
C LEU A 255 13.95 -3.73 11.63
N PRO A 256 12.82 -4.30 12.12
CA PRO A 256 12.58 -4.44 13.56
C PRO A 256 13.77 -5.11 14.27
N THR A 257 14.13 -4.59 15.43
CA THR A 257 15.18 -5.18 16.26
C THR A 257 14.71 -6.47 16.94
N ASP A 258 15.64 -7.25 17.50
CA ASP A 258 15.27 -8.43 18.31
C ASP A 258 14.45 -8.06 19.54
N LYS A 259 14.57 -6.84 20.04
CA LYS A 259 13.75 -6.33 21.13
C LYS A 259 12.32 -6.11 20.65
N ASP A 260 12.13 -5.39 19.55
CA ASP A 260 10.81 -5.13 19.00
C ASP A 260 10.05 -6.43 18.70
N LEU A 261 10.76 -7.43 18.16
CA LEU A 261 10.17 -8.74 17.89
C LEU A 261 9.79 -9.52 19.16
N LYS A 262 10.53 -9.34 20.28
CA LYS A 262 10.18 -9.93 21.58
C LYS A 262 8.99 -9.23 22.22
N ASP A 263 8.86 -7.94 22.01
CA ASP A 263 7.76 -7.12 22.54
C ASP A 263 6.48 -7.24 21.69
N ALA A 264 6.56 -7.88 20.52
CA ALA A 264 5.39 -8.17 19.67
C ALA A 264 4.37 -9.08 20.42
N PRO A 265 3.06 -8.96 20.14
CA PRO A 265 2.02 -9.75 20.76
C PRO A 265 2.26 -11.26 20.63
N ASP A 266 2.14 -11.99 21.75
CA ASP A 266 2.23 -13.45 21.78
C ASP A 266 0.84 -14.07 21.62
N THR A 267 0.25 -13.83 20.46
CA THR A 267 -1.09 -14.28 20.11
C THR A 267 -1.09 -14.99 18.77
N LYS A 268 -2.20 -15.64 18.45
CA LYS A 268 -2.41 -16.25 17.14
C LYS A 268 -3.14 -15.27 16.23
N VAL A 269 -2.71 -15.21 14.98
CA VAL A 269 -3.43 -14.54 13.89
C VAL A 269 -4.06 -15.58 13.00
N THR A 270 -5.21 -15.23 12.43
CA THR A 270 -5.96 -16.09 11.52
C THR A 270 -6.20 -15.36 10.21
N ALA A 271 -6.00 -16.08 9.11
CA ALA A 271 -6.36 -15.64 7.77
C ALA A 271 -7.28 -16.69 7.14
N ASP A 272 -8.40 -16.24 6.60
CA ASP A 272 -9.36 -17.07 5.87
C ASP A 272 -9.26 -16.80 4.38
N PHE A 273 -9.02 -17.85 3.60
CA PHE A 273 -8.91 -17.80 2.15
C PHE A 273 -10.16 -18.41 1.54
N THR A 274 -10.89 -17.64 0.75
CA THR A 274 -12.05 -18.11 0.01
C THR A 274 -11.68 -18.44 -1.42
N LEU A 275 -11.84 -19.70 -1.80
CA LEU A 275 -11.63 -20.19 -3.16
C LEU A 275 -13.00 -20.47 -3.80
N LYS A 276 -13.23 -19.96 -5.01
CA LYS A 276 -14.39 -20.29 -5.83
C LYS A 276 -13.95 -21.04 -7.07
N ASN A 277 -14.39 -22.29 -7.21
CA ASN A 277 -13.94 -23.17 -8.28
C ASN A 277 -12.41 -23.32 -8.38
N GLY A 278 -11.72 -23.23 -7.24
CA GLY A 278 -10.25 -23.32 -7.15
C GLY A 278 -9.51 -22.01 -7.44
N GLU A 279 -10.20 -20.91 -7.75
CA GLU A 279 -9.61 -19.57 -7.85
C GLU A 279 -9.75 -18.82 -6.52
N LEU A 280 -8.69 -18.13 -6.08
CA LEU A 280 -8.72 -17.28 -4.90
C LEU A 280 -9.53 -16.02 -5.19
N THR A 281 -10.59 -15.79 -4.41
CA THR A 281 -11.50 -14.64 -4.57
C THR A 281 -11.44 -13.67 -3.40
N GLU A 282 -11.10 -14.15 -2.19
CA GLU A 282 -11.07 -13.31 -1.00
C GLU A 282 -10.04 -13.83 0.01
N VAL A 283 -9.43 -12.92 0.73
CA VAL A 283 -8.59 -13.20 1.90
C VAL A 283 -9.00 -12.26 3.01
N ASP A 284 -9.44 -12.82 4.14
CA ASP A 284 -9.76 -12.09 5.36
C ASP A 284 -8.70 -12.35 6.42
N VAL A 285 -8.18 -11.31 7.03
CA VAL A 285 -7.17 -11.43 8.10
C VAL A 285 -7.68 -10.76 9.36
N ASP A 286 -7.88 -11.53 10.42
CA ASP A 286 -8.24 -11.01 11.75
C ASP A 286 -6.98 -10.53 12.49
N LEU A 287 -6.93 -9.23 12.74
CA LEU A 287 -5.86 -8.54 13.44
C LEU A 287 -6.27 -8.08 14.85
N ALA A 288 -7.54 -8.25 15.26
CA ALA A 288 -8.05 -7.76 16.54
C ALA A 288 -7.25 -8.33 17.72
N ALA A 289 -6.83 -9.59 17.63
CA ALA A 289 -6.00 -10.23 18.64
C ALA A 289 -4.62 -9.57 18.82
N LEU A 290 -4.09 -8.84 17.82
CA LEU A 290 -2.84 -8.09 17.94
C LEU A 290 -2.99 -6.80 18.73
N ALA A 291 -4.21 -6.29 18.84
CA ALA A 291 -4.55 -5.05 19.51
C ALA A 291 -5.23 -5.28 20.89
N GLU A 292 -5.12 -6.46 21.50
CA GLU A 292 -5.80 -6.84 22.76
C GLU A 292 -5.67 -5.79 23.86
N ASN A 293 -4.49 -5.18 24.00
CA ASN A 293 -4.24 -4.16 25.03
C ASN A 293 -4.90 -2.80 24.74
N ALA A 294 -5.46 -2.58 23.54
CA ALA A 294 -6.11 -1.35 23.14
C ALA A 294 -7.64 -1.41 23.23
N GLN A 295 -8.22 -2.51 23.74
CA GLN A 295 -9.67 -2.75 23.77
C GLN A 295 -10.33 -2.71 22.38
N VAL A 296 -9.58 -3.00 21.34
CA VAL A 296 -10.05 -3.08 19.95
C VAL A 296 -10.87 -4.35 19.80
N LYS A 297 -12.09 -4.21 19.30
CA LYS A 297 -13.01 -5.33 19.11
C LYS A 297 -13.08 -5.81 17.67
N LYS A 298 -12.78 -4.92 16.75
CA LYS A 298 -12.91 -5.14 15.32
C LYS A 298 -11.70 -4.52 14.62
N LEU A 299 -10.83 -5.35 14.11
CA LEU A 299 -9.69 -4.94 13.29
C LEU A 299 -9.32 -6.10 12.38
N GLY A 300 -9.50 -5.93 11.11
CA GLY A 300 -9.18 -6.93 10.09
C GLY A 300 -8.87 -6.27 8.76
N LEU A 301 -8.39 -7.08 7.83
CA LEU A 301 -8.19 -6.70 6.44
C LEU A 301 -8.90 -7.70 5.56
N THR A 302 -9.76 -7.21 4.66
CA THR A 302 -10.39 -8.02 3.63
C THR A 302 -9.79 -7.63 2.28
N LEU A 303 -9.22 -8.61 1.59
CA LEU A 303 -8.68 -8.44 0.24
C LEU A 303 -9.52 -9.27 -0.73
N ARG A 304 -10.25 -8.63 -1.63
CA ARG A 304 -11.02 -9.28 -2.71
C ARG A 304 -10.28 -9.20 -4.03
N MET A 305 -10.30 -10.29 -4.76
CA MET A 305 -9.63 -10.41 -6.06
C MET A 305 -10.64 -10.67 -7.16
N SER A 306 -10.42 -10.02 -8.31
CA SER A 306 -11.24 -10.20 -9.51
C SER A 306 -10.40 -10.13 -10.77
N ASP A 307 -10.97 -10.51 -11.92
CA ASP A 307 -10.28 -10.44 -13.23
C ASP A 307 -9.87 -9.02 -13.64
N GLY A 308 -10.41 -8.02 -12.96
CA GLY A 308 -10.07 -6.64 -13.15
C GLY A 308 -10.60 -6.01 -14.42
N THR A 309 -10.66 -4.70 -14.39
CA THR A 309 -10.99 -3.86 -15.55
C THR A 309 -9.71 -3.23 -16.07
N LYS A 310 -9.55 -3.25 -17.40
CA LYS A 310 -8.42 -2.59 -18.05
C LYS A 310 -8.38 -1.11 -17.68
N PRO A 311 -7.30 -0.59 -17.06
CA PRO A 311 -7.12 0.84 -16.85
C PRO A 311 -7.12 1.59 -18.18
N THR A 312 -7.86 2.69 -18.25
CA THR A 312 -7.96 3.55 -19.45
C THR A 312 -7.66 5.00 -19.10
N ALA A 313 -7.05 5.72 -20.05
CA ALA A 313 -6.81 7.16 -19.89
C ALA A 313 -8.15 7.92 -19.81
N PRO A 314 -8.31 8.85 -18.86
CA PRO A 314 -9.44 9.77 -18.84
C PRO A 314 -9.45 10.67 -20.09
N ALA A 315 -10.65 10.91 -20.66
CA ALA A 315 -10.78 11.68 -21.91
C ALA A 315 -10.45 13.16 -21.74
N ASP A 316 -10.80 13.75 -20.58
CA ASP A 316 -10.78 15.20 -20.34
C ASP A 316 -9.72 15.61 -19.31
N ALA A 317 -8.57 14.93 -19.30
CA ALA A 317 -7.49 15.25 -18.37
C ALA A 317 -6.72 16.51 -18.81
N THR A 318 -6.67 17.51 -17.94
CA THR A 318 -5.84 18.72 -18.13
C THR A 318 -4.37 18.35 -17.97
N GLU A 319 -3.53 18.77 -18.91
CA GLU A 319 -2.08 18.53 -18.80
C GLU A 319 -1.47 19.49 -17.79
N LEU A 320 -0.72 18.94 -16.84
CA LEU A 320 0.03 19.69 -15.86
C LEU A 320 1.51 19.72 -16.26
N ASN A 321 2.06 20.90 -16.29
CA ASN A 321 3.50 21.08 -16.28
C ASN A 321 3.98 21.05 -14.82
N PRO A 322 4.92 20.15 -14.43
CA PRO A 322 5.43 20.10 -13.06
C PRO A 322 6.03 21.43 -12.57
N MET A 323 6.62 22.23 -13.47
CA MET A 323 7.15 23.55 -13.14
C MET A 323 6.04 24.55 -12.80
N GLU A 324 4.94 24.55 -13.56
CA GLU A 324 3.77 25.41 -13.30
C GLU A 324 3.10 25.07 -11.96
N LEU A 325 3.11 23.79 -11.55
CA LEU A 325 2.64 23.38 -10.22
C LEU A 325 3.53 23.94 -9.11
N MET A 326 4.86 23.84 -9.27
CA MET A 326 5.78 24.40 -8.30
C MET A 326 5.66 25.93 -8.22
N GLU A 327 5.64 26.61 -9.35
CA GLU A 327 5.46 28.07 -9.39
C GLU A 327 4.11 28.50 -8.79
N GLY A 328 3.03 27.78 -9.08
CA GLY A 328 1.69 28.05 -8.53
C GLY A 328 1.62 27.81 -7.02
N PHE A 329 2.26 26.76 -6.53
CA PHE A 329 2.29 26.43 -5.10
C PHE A 329 3.16 27.43 -4.31
N PHE A 330 4.37 27.71 -4.79
CA PHE A 330 5.24 28.73 -4.17
C PHE A 330 4.68 30.15 -4.33
N GLY A 331 4.05 30.46 -5.45
CA GLY A 331 3.39 31.75 -5.66
C GLY A 331 2.21 31.95 -4.71
N ALA A 332 1.39 30.95 -4.48
CA ALA A 332 0.28 31.00 -3.52
C ALA A 332 0.77 31.10 -2.07
N ALA A 333 1.84 30.38 -1.71
CA ALA A 333 2.43 30.44 -0.36
C ALA A 333 3.11 31.80 -0.05
N MET A 334 3.53 32.55 -1.09
CA MET A 334 4.15 33.88 -0.93
C MET A 334 3.14 35.04 -0.94
N THR A 335 1.87 34.80 -1.28
CA THR A 335 0.83 35.86 -1.30
C THR A 335 0.03 35.94 0.00
N ASP A 336 0.11 34.96 0.88
CA ASP A 336 -0.42 35.07 2.23
C ASP A 336 0.63 35.78 3.10
N ASP A 337 0.25 36.88 3.77
CA ASP A 337 1.05 37.79 4.61
C ASP A 337 1.83 37.10 5.76
N ALA A 338 2.49 36.00 5.49
CA ALA A 338 3.56 35.47 6.33
C ALA A 338 4.81 36.30 6.06
N GLU A 339 5.00 37.42 6.81
CA GLU A 339 6.32 38.00 7.01
C GLU A 339 7.24 36.90 7.58
N PHE A 340 7.83 36.08 6.69
CA PHE A 340 9.02 35.34 7.04
C PHE A 340 10.10 36.38 7.34
N SER A 341 10.32 36.65 8.64
CA SER A 341 11.37 37.56 9.04
C SER A 341 12.72 36.91 8.73
N GLU A 342 13.72 37.73 8.33
CA GLU A 342 15.10 37.25 8.16
C GLU A 342 15.66 36.53 9.41
N SER A 343 14.97 36.61 10.55
CA SER A 343 15.31 35.88 11.77
C SER A 343 14.92 34.40 11.73
N ASP A 344 13.89 34.01 10.96
CA ASP A 344 13.47 32.61 10.88
C ASP A 344 14.40 31.76 9.98
N LEU A 345 15.13 32.42 9.07
CA LEU A 345 16.17 31.80 8.27
C LEU A 345 17.51 31.63 9.01
N ALA A 346 17.75 32.46 10.03
CA ALA A 346 18.98 32.38 10.82
C ALA A 346 18.96 31.24 11.85
N ASP A 347 17.77 30.77 12.28
CA ASP A 347 17.62 29.67 13.23
C ASP A 347 17.75 28.27 12.56
N LEU A 348 17.67 28.19 11.24
CA LEU A 348 17.87 26.95 10.48
C LEU A 348 19.36 26.63 10.25
N ASP A 349 20.24 27.62 10.36
CA ASP A 349 21.68 27.47 10.09
C ASP A 349 22.53 27.10 11.33
N LEU A 350 21.89 26.96 12.51
CA LEU A 350 22.60 26.66 13.78
C LEU A 350 22.51 25.20 14.24
N ALA A 351 21.94 24.30 13.43
CA ALA A 351 21.79 22.86 13.77
C ALA A 351 22.91 21.97 13.21
N GLU A 352 23.92 22.49 12.51
CA GLU A 352 25.00 21.69 11.91
C GLU A 352 26.29 21.57 12.72
N ASP A 353 26.35 22.09 13.96
CA ASP A 353 27.65 22.14 14.69
C ASP A 353 27.67 21.41 16.05
N GLU A 354 26.85 20.38 16.27
CA GLU A 354 27.02 19.44 17.41
C GLU A 354 26.70 17.98 17.04
N LEU A 355 27.61 17.31 16.32
CA LEU A 355 27.82 15.85 16.44
C LEU A 355 29.28 15.50 16.13
#